data_6e6a65d251741d68eb251ad7d543a207
#
_entry.id   6e6a65d251741d68eb251ad7d543a207
#
_cell.length_a   1.000
_cell.length_b   1.000
_cell.length_c   1.000
_cell.angle_alpha   90.00
_cell.angle_beta   90.00
_cell.angle_gamma   90.00
#
_symmetry.space_group_name_H-M   'P 1'
#
loop_
_entity.id
_entity.type
_entity.pdbx_description
1 polymer ?
#
loop_
_entity_poly.entity_id
_entity_poly.type
_entity_poly.pdbx_seq_one_letter_code
_entity_poly.pdbx_strand_id
1 'polypeptide(L)'
;MPEETGPLAILFADIAKSTQLYELLGDEEAQSLIASCVTLLSKAALQHRGTIIKTIGDEILCNFVDANDAVAAAKLMHRAVGKLPPINKPGFGSINLYIGIHMGHVIEDGGDIFGDAVNIAARLVELSKQRQILITEQVVEALYPENRGGIQSLYETIVKGKSGPISVYECIWEEEALTIIEKSPLSALT
;
A
#
# COMPACT_ATOMS: atom_id res chain seq x y z
N MET A 1 19.30 -13.42 17.22
CA MET A 1 18.31 -14.52 17.20
C MET A 1 17.01 -13.96 16.63
N PRO A 2 16.31 -14.72 15.81
CA PRO A 2 14.99 -14.30 15.34
C PRO A 2 14.05 -14.06 16.53
N GLU A 3 13.35 -12.93 16.53
CA GLU A 3 12.38 -12.60 17.58
C GLU A 3 11.00 -12.54 16.95
N GLU A 4 10.04 -13.18 17.59
CA GLU A 4 8.63 -13.06 17.22
C GLU A 4 8.10 -11.77 17.84
N THR A 5 7.63 -10.87 16.98
CA THR A 5 7.04 -9.60 17.42
C THR A 5 5.52 -9.73 17.59
N GLY A 6 4.92 -8.77 18.28
CA GLY A 6 3.47 -8.57 18.20
C GLY A 6 3.02 -8.31 16.77
N PRO A 7 1.68 -8.27 16.52
CA PRO A 7 1.18 -8.00 15.19
C PRO A 7 1.61 -6.61 14.72
N LEU A 8 2.12 -6.54 13.49
CA LEU A 8 2.51 -5.31 12.81
C LEU A 8 1.68 -5.16 11.53
N ALA A 9 1.40 -3.93 11.16
CA ALA A 9 0.86 -3.63 9.84
C ALA A 9 2.01 -3.56 8.83
N ILE A 10 2.01 -4.48 7.88
CA ILE A 10 3.02 -4.62 6.82
C ILE A 10 2.50 -3.94 5.58
N LEU A 11 3.24 -2.98 5.05
CA LEU A 11 2.90 -2.22 3.86
C LEU A 11 3.95 -2.45 2.78
N PHE A 12 3.50 -2.89 1.62
CA PHE A 12 4.24 -2.80 0.37
C PHE A 12 3.64 -1.71 -0.52
N ALA A 13 4.49 -0.92 -1.13
CA ALA A 13 4.11 0.05 -2.16
C ALA A 13 5.07 -0.09 -3.34
N ASP A 14 4.50 -0.30 -4.52
CA ASP A 14 5.21 -0.52 -5.78
C ASP A 14 4.81 0.53 -6.82
N ILE A 15 5.77 0.98 -7.64
CA ILE A 15 5.53 1.96 -8.71
C ILE A 15 4.92 1.25 -9.91
N ALA A 16 3.71 1.67 -10.26
CA ALA A 16 2.99 1.06 -11.38
C ALA A 16 3.70 1.32 -12.72
N LYS A 17 3.84 0.27 -13.51
CA LYS A 17 4.43 0.32 -14.87
C LYS A 17 5.87 0.83 -14.89
N SER A 18 6.67 0.56 -13.87
CA SER A 18 8.07 0.99 -13.80
C SER A 18 8.90 0.51 -14.98
N THR A 19 8.68 -0.71 -15.47
CA THR A 19 9.35 -1.23 -16.67
C THR A 19 9.08 -0.33 -17.89
N GLN A 20 7.84 0.15 -18.04
CA GLN A 20 7.49 1.05 -19.15
C GLN A 20 8.18 2.42 -19.01
N LEU A 21 8.50 2.87 -17.78
CA LEU A 21 9.29 4.09 -17.58
C LEU A 21 10.68 3.99 -18.20
N TYR A 22 11.36 2.85 -18.05
CA TYR A 22 12.66 2.61 -18.65
C TYR A 22 12.60 2.63 -20.20
N GLU A 23 11.55 2.06 -20.77
CA GLU A 23 11.34 2.08 -22.22
C GLU A 23 11.08 3.50 -22.78
N LEU A 24 10.36 4.32 -22.02
CA LEU A 24 9.94 5.67 -22.46
C LEU A 24 10.98 6.75 -22.22
N LEU A 25 11.73 6.67 -21.11
CA LEU A 25 12.63 7.71 -20.62
C LEU A 25 14.11 7.33 -20.79
N GLY A 26 14.42 6.04 -20.98
CA GLY A 26 15.77 5.51 -20.87
C GLY A 26 16.21 5.27 -19.42
N ASP A 27 17.32 4.55 -19.27
CA ASP A 27 17.74 4.01 -17.97
C ASP A 27 18.03 5.11 -16.94
N GLU A 28 18.77 6.14 -17.31
CA GLU A 28 19.23 7.19 -16.38
C GLU A 28 18.06 8.03 -15.87
N GLU A 29 17.18 8.49 -16.74
CA GLU A 29 16.04 9.33 -16.38
C GLU A 29 14.99 8.53 -15.59
N ALA A 30 14.69 7.29 -16.01
CA ALA A 30 13.78 6.40 -15.31
C ALA A 30 14.30 6.07 -13.91
N GLN A 31 15.58 5.73 -13.76
CA GLN A 31 16.19 5.44 -12.46
C GLN A 31 16.12 6.65 -11.54
N SER A 32 16.43 7.84 -12.03
CA SER A 32 16.35 9.09 -11.24
C SER A 32 14.93 9.37 -10.76
N LEU A 33 13.93 9.17 -11.63
CA LEU A 33 12.52 9.36 -11.29
C LEU A 33 12.04 8.34 -10.27
N ILE A 34 12.39 7.06 -10.44
CA ILE A 34 12.06 5.98 -9.49
C ILE A 34 12.68 6.28 -8.12
N ALA A 35 13.95 6.68 -8.06
CA ALA A 35 14.61 7.04 -6.82
C ALA A 35 13.92 8.23 -6.12
N SER A 36 13.46 9.21 -6.88
CA SER A 36 12.67 10.33 -6.35
C SER A 36 11.33 9.86 -5.77
N CYS A 37 10.63 8.96 -6.46
CA CYS A 37 9.39 8.35 -5.98
C CYS A 37 9.64 7.57 -4.67
N VAL A 38 10.62 6.66 -4.64
CA VAL A 38 10.97 5.89 -3.44
C VAL A 38 11.29 6.80 -2.25
N THR A 39 11.95 7.93 -2.51
CA THR A 39 12.21 8.96 -1.48
C THR A 39 10.91 9.56 -0.94
N LEU A 40 9.92 9.84 -1.79
CA LEU A 40 8.61 10.34 -1.35
C LEU A 40 7.84 9.30 -0.54
N LEU A 41 7.86 8.02 -0.98
CA LEU A 41 7.24 6.92 -0.25
C LEU A 41 7.88 6.74 1.13
N SER A 42 9.20 6.78 1.20
CA SER A 42 9.96 6.67 2.46
C SER A 42 9.60 7.81 3.43
N LYS A 43 9.54 9.04 2.94
CA LYS A 43 9.13 10.19 3.74
C LYS A 43 7.70 10.04 4.27
N ALA A 44 6.77 9.57 3.46
CA ALA A 44 5.40 9.34 3.87
C ALA A 44 5.30 8.26 4.98
N ALA A 45 6.06 7.16 4.85
CA ALA A 45 6.12 6.13 5.88
C ALA A 45 6.68 6.69 7.21
N LEU A 46 7.82 7.37 7.17
CA LEU A 46 8.47 7.95 8.36
C LEU A 46 7.60 9.02 9.03
N GLN A 47 6.87 9.82 8.26
CA GLN A 47 5.96 10.85 8.79
C GLN A 47 4.81 10.24 9.61
N HIS A 48 4.43 9.00 9.31
CA HIS A 48 3.42 8.25 10.02
C HIS A 48 4.01 7.14 10.91
N ARG A 49 5.18 7.36 11.48
CA ARG A 49 5.83 6.46 12.45
C ARG A 49 6.13 5.06 11.92
N GLY A 50 6.22 4.91 10.59
CA GLY A 50 6.61 3.68 9.95
C GLY A 50 8.11 3.43 10.03
N THR A 51 8.50 2.17 10.04
CA THR A 51 9.88 1.72 9.88
C THR A 51 10.06 1.21 8.47
N ILE A 52 11.05 1.73 7.75
CA ILE A 52 11.42 1.23 6.43
C ILE A 52 12.32 0.02 6.62
N ILE A 53 11.85 -1.13 6.15
CA ILE A 53 12.60 -2.39 6.24
C ILE A 53 13.60 -2.46 5.10
N LYS A 54 13.14 -2.28 3.87
CA LYS A 54 13.99 -2.28 2.68
C LYS A 54 13.29 -1.66 1.48
N THR A 55 14.12 -1.31 0.49
CA THR A 55 13.67 -0.98 -0.86
C THR A 55 14.12 -2.08 -1.82
N ILE A 56 13.26 -2.51 -2.74
CA ILE A 56 13.54 -3.56 -3.71
C ILE A 56 13.24 -2.98 -5.10
N GLY A 57 14.26 -2.40 -5.73
CA GLY A 57 14.08 -1.70 -7.00
C GLY A 57 13.15 -0.49 -6.86
N ASP A 58 11.95 -0.60 -7.35
CA ASP A 58 10.88 0.39 -7.36
C ASP A 58 9.81 0.17 -6.27
N GLU A 59 10.01 -0.82 -5.42
CA GLU A 59 9.13 -1.19 -4.31
C GLU A 59 9.74 -0.83 -2.96
N ILE A 60 8.89 -0.43 -2.01
CA ILE A 60 9.25 -0.22 -0.61
C ILE A 60 8.47 -1.18 0.28
N LEU A 61 9.19 -1.79 1.23
CA LEU A 61 8.62 -2.55 2.34
C LEU A 61 8.80 -1.76 3.63
N CYS A 62 7.71 -1.51 4.32
CA CYS A 62 7.72 -0.89 5.64
C CYS A 62 6.70 -1.55 6.58
N ASN A 63 6.93 -1.37 7.88
CA ASN A 63 6.02 -1.81 8.91
C ASN A 63 5.58 -0.65 9.81
N PHE A 64 4.47 -0.86 10.50
CA PHE A 64 3.87 0.08 11.45
C PHE A 64 3.32 -0.69 12.65
N VAL A 65 3.46 -0.13 13.83
CA VAL A 65 2.84 -0.69 15.04
C VAL A 65 1.33 -0.49 15.01
N ASP A 66 0.87 0.62 14.43
CA ASP A 66 -0.54 1.00 14.34
C ASP A 66 -1.03 0.92 12.88
N ALA A 67 -2.11 0.16 12.65
CA ALA A 67 -2.73 0.05 11.33
C ALA A 67 -3.26 1.41 10.81
N ASN A 68 -3.67 2.31 11.70
CA ASN A 68 -4.11 3.66 11.32
C ASN A 68 -2.98 4.47 10.71
N ASP A 69 -1.76 4.35 11.24
CA ASP A 69 -0.57 4.97 10.67
C ASP A 69 -0.23 4.39 9.30
N ALA A 70 -0.33 3.07 9.14
CA ALA A 70 -0.07 2.42 7.84
C ALA A 70 -1.03 2.91 6.75
N VAL A 71 -2.32 2.99 7.07
CA VAL A 71 -3.35 3.50 6.14
C VAL A 71 -3.14 4.98 5.83
N ALA A 72 -2.82 5.79 6.84
CA ALA A 72 -2.52 7.21 6.64
C ALA A 72 -1.28 7.42 5.77
N ALA A 73 -0.22 6.64 5.99
CA ALA A 73 0.98 6.65 5.16
C ALA A 73 0.67 6.27 3.71
N ALA A 74 -0.11 5.22 3.47
CA ALA A 74 -0.52 4.79 2.13
C ALA A 74 -1.28 5.88 1.37
N LYS A 75 -2.23 6.55 2.02
CA LYS A 75 -2.96 7.69 1.44
C LYS A 75 -2.01 8.84 1.09
N LEU A 76 -1.05 9.15 1.99
CA LEU A 76 -0.06 10.18 1.75
C LEU A 76 0.88 9.81 0.59
N MET A 77 1.28 8.54 0.46
CA MET A 77 2.10 8.06 -0.65
C MET A 77 1.44 8.35 -1.99
N HIS A 78 0.17 7.99 -2.16
CA HIS A 78 -0.59 8.28 -3.39
C HIS A 78 -0.67 9.78 -3.68
N ARG A 79 -0.97 10.60 -2.66
CA ARG A 79 -1.05 12.07 -2.82
C ARG A 79 0.30 12.68 -3.18
N ALA A 80 1.38 12.21 -2.57
CA ALA A 80 2.73 12.72 -2.82
C ALA A 80 3.18 12.43 -4.26
N VAL A 81 3.01 11.19 -4.71
CA VAL A 81 3.34 10.78 -6.07
C VAL A 81 2.44 11.46 -7.10
N GLY A 82 1.15 11.63 -6.79
CA GLY A 82 0.19 12.32 -7.65
C GLY A 82 0.48 13.81 -7.87
N LYS A 83 1.34 14.43 -7.04
CA LYS A 83 1.83 15.82 -7.24
C LYS A 83 3.02 15.91 -8.18
N LEU A 84 3.64 14.80 -8.54
CA LEU A 84 4.71 14.81 -9.53
C LEU A 84 4.18 15.22 -10.90
N PRO A 85 4.98 15.94 -11.71
CA PRO A 85 4.59 16.27 -13.07
C PRO A 85 4.24 15.02 -13.86
N PRO A 86 3.17 15.06 -14.68
CA PRO A 86 2.85 13.93 -15.54
C PRO A 86 3.95 13.72 -16.58
N ILE A 87 4.16 12.45 -16.93
CA ILE A 87 5.09 12.07 -17.97
C ILE A 87 4.40 12.33 -19.33
N ASN A 88 4.88 13.31 -20.05
CA ASN A 88 4.31 13.72 -21.33
C ASN A 88 4.74 12.81 -22.48
N LYS A 89 4.37 11.52 -22.40
CA LYS A 89 4.62 10.47 -23.42
C LYS A 89 3.32 9.74 -23.73
N PRO A 90 3.11 9.34 -25.00
CA PRO A 90 1.92 8.59 -25.39
C PRO A 90 1.75 7.30 -24.57
N GLY A 91 0.53 7.08 -24.04
CA GLY A 91 0.20 5.87 -23.27
C GLY A 91 0.68 5.85 -21.83
N PHE A 92 1.36 6.89 -21.36
CA PHE A 92 1.69 7.14 -19.98
C PHE A 92 0.94 8.39 -19.48
N GLY A 93 1.12 8.79 -18.29
CA GLY A 93 0.49 9.98 -17.71
C GLY A 93 1.12 10.21 -16.34
N SER A 94 0.32 10.24 -15.32
CA SER A 94 0.81 10.38 -13.94
C SER A 94 1.39 9.05 -13.45
N ILE A 95 2.40 9.14 -12.59
CA ILE A 95 2.91 8.00 -11.84
C ILE A 95 1.86 7.57 -10.84
N ASN A 96 1.63 6.28 -10.77
CA ASN A 96 0.68 5.66 -9.85
C ASN A 96 1.37 4.55 -9.04
N LEU A 97 0.71 4.12 -7.97
CA LEU A 97 1.21 3.07 -7.09
C LEU A 97 0.23 1.90 -7.03
N TYR A 98 0.78 0.73 -6.70
CA TYR A 98 0.09 -0.41 -6.15
C TYR A 98 0.44 -0.46 -4.66
N ILE A 99 -0.56 -0.53 -3.78
CA ILE A 99 -0.32 -0.61 -2.33
C ILE A 99 -1.12 -1.74 -1.72
N GLY A 100 -0.45 -2.55 -0.91
CA GLY A 100 -1.06 -3.62 -0.12
C GLY A 100 -0.67 -3.52 1.34
N ILE A 101 -1.64 -3.69 2.26
CA ILE A 101 -1.42 -3.66 3.70
C ILE A 101 -2.10 -4.87 4.35
N HIS A 102 -1.33 -5.60 5.15
CA HIS A 102 -1.83 -6.68 5.99
C HIS A 102 -1.31 -6.53 7.42
N MET A 103 -2.09 -6.92 8.40
CA MET A 103 -1.68 -6.93 9.81
C MET A 103 -1.53 -8.35 10.33
N GLY A 104 -0.37 -8.67 10.89
CA GLY A 104 -0.09 -9.99 11.42
C GLY A 104 1.27 -10.07 12.11
N HIS A 105 1.54 -11.23 12.71
CA HIS A 105 2.83 -11.51 13.35
C HIS A 105 3.93 -11.68 12.32
N VAL A 106 5.11 -11.20 12.65
CA VAL A 106 6.32 -11.35 11.85
C VAL A 106 7.47 -11.88 12.72
N ILE A 107 8.45 -12.42 12.04
CA ILE A 107 9.75 -12.76 12.62
C ILE A 107 10.74 -11.70 12.14
N GLU A 108 11.39 -11.02 13.07
CA GLU A 108 12.48 -10.09 12.77
C GLU A 108 13.83 -10.80 12.87
N ASP A 109 14.64 -10.69 11.83
CA ASP A 109 15.99 -11.22 11.80
C ASP A 109 16.89 -10.34 10.92
N GLY A 110 18.01 -9.88 11.50
CA GLY A 110 19.01 -9.10 10.78
C GLY A 110 18.51 -7.78 10.18
N GLY A 111 17.46 -7.18 10.74
CA GLY A 111 16.84 -5.95 10.24
C GLY A 111 15.84 -6.18 9.10
N ASP A 112 15.55 -7.43 8.74
CA ASP A 112 14.50 -7.82 7.80
C ASP A 112 13.33 -8.47 8.56
N ILE A 113 12.19 -8.60 7.89
CA ILE A 113 10.98 -9.24 8.44
C ILE A 113 10.54 -10.40 7.55
N PHE A 114 10.06 -11.46 8.21
CA PHE A 114 9.65 -12.70 7.56
C PHE A 114 8.33 -13.20 8.11
N GLY A 115 7.68 -14.05 7.36
CA GLY A 115 6.49 -14.76 7.78
C GLY A 115 5.31 -14.55 6.85
N ASP A 116 4.22 -15.16 7.25
CA ASP A 116 2.98 -15.23 6.48
C ASP A 116 2.37 -13.85 6.22
N ALA A 117 2.47 -12.96 7.22
CA ALA A 117 1.96 -11.60 7.11
C ALA A 117 2.66 -10.80 5.99
N VAL A 118 3.97 -10.99 5.82
CA VAL A 118 4.74 -10.36 4.74
C VAL A 118 4.29 -10.88 3.38
N ASN A 119 4.10 -12.20 3.25
CA ASN A 119 3.63 -12.82 2.00
C ASN A 119 2.22 -12.35 1.61
N ILE A 120 1.33 -12.19 2.58
CA ILE A 120 -0.03 -11.70 2.33
C ILE A 120 0.01 -10.25 1.84
N ALA A 121 0.77 -9.37 2.49
CA ALA A 121 0.91 -7.97 2.08
C ALA A 121 1.49 -7.85 0.65
N ALA A 122 2.53 -8.63 0.32
CA ALA A 122 3.09 -8.70 -1.02
C ALA A 122 2.04 -9.16 -2.05
N ARG A 123 1.25 -10.18 -1.71
CA ARG A 123 0.18 -10.68 -2.60
C ARG A 123 -0.90 -9.63 -2.87
N LEU A 124 -1.22 -8.78 -1.91
CA LEU A 124 -2.18 -7.69 -2.13
C LEU A 124 -1.68 -6.69 -3.19
N VAL A 125 -0.38 -6.38 -3.20
CA VAL A 125 0.22 -5.52 -4.24
C VAL A 125 0.03 -6.15 -5.63
N GLU A 126 0.29 -7.45 -5.78
CA GLU A 126 0.10 -8.16 -7.05
C GLU A 126 -1.37 -8.16 -7.51
N LEU A 127 -2.33 -8.15 -6.59
CA LEU A 127 -3.76 -8.12 -6.85
C LEU A 127 -4.31 -6.72 -7.09
N SER A 128 -3.58 -5.68 -6.65
CA SER A 128 -4.07 -4.31 -6.72
C SER A 128 -4.01 -3.75 -8.14
N LYS A 129 -4.92 -2.84 -8.41
CA LYS A 129 -4.89 -1.98 -9.59
C LYS A 129 -4.17 -0.69 -9.28
N GLN A 130 -3.75 0.02 -10.31
CA GLN A 130 -3.17 1.36 -10.16
C GLN A 130 -4.10 2.24 -9.31
N ARG A 131 -3.53 2.98 -8.38
CA ARG A 131 -4.20 3.90 -7.45
C ARG A 131 -5.02 3.22 -6.35
N GLN A 132 -5.02 1.89 -6.25
CA GLN A 132 -5.68 1.18 -5.17
C GLN A 132 -4.78 1.03 -3.93
N ILE A 133 -5.41 1.06 -2.77
CA ILE A 133 -4.86 0.60 -1.50
C ILE A 133 -5.69 -0.61 -1.09
N LEU A 134 -5.13 -1.82 -1.23
CA LEU A 134 -5.78 -3.04 -0.77
C LEU A 134 -5.36 -3.36 0.66
N ILE A 135 -6.35 -3.70 1.47
CA ILE A 135 -6.15 -4.05 2.86
C ILE A 135 -6.92 -5.33 3.19
N THR A 136 -6.51 -6.04 4.22
CA THR A 136 -7.22 -7.22 4.72
C THR A 136 -8.17 -6.88 5.86
N GLU A 137 -9.05 -7.82 6.19
CA GLU A 137 -9.97 -7.72 7.32
C GLU A 137 -9.24 -7.40 8.64
N GLN A 138 -8.05 -8.00 8.88
CA GLN A 138 -7.23 -7.73 10.07
C GLN A 138 -6.83 -6.26 10.19
N VAL A 139 -6.56 -5.61 9.07
CA VAL A 139 -6.30 -4.15 9.04
C VAL A 139 -7.58 -3.40 9.38
N VAL A 140 -8.72 -3.74 8.75
CA VAL A 140 -10.02 -3.08 9.00
C VAL A 140 -10.41 -3.17 10.48
N GLU A 141 -10.26 -4.36 11.09
CA GLU A 141 -10.56 -4.58 12.51
C GLU A 141 -9.69 -3.74 13.44
N ALA A 142 -8.41 -3.52 13.06
CA ALA A 142 -7.46 -2.73 13.83
C ALA A 142 -7.63 -1.20 13.65
N LEU A 143 -8.40 -0.75 12.66
CA LEU A 143 -8.67 0.68 12.47
C LEU A 143 -9.62 1.22 13.54
N TYR A 144 -9.37 2.45 13.97
CA TYR A 144 -10.34 3.18 14.79
C TYR A 144 -11.65 3.39 14.00
N PRO A 145 -12.81 3.39 14.66
CA PRO A 145 -14.11 3.54 13.98
C PRO A 145 -14.17 4.77 13.06
N GLU A 146 -13.62 5.90 13.48
CA GLU A 146 -13.54 7.13 12.70
C GLU A 146 -12.68 7.03 11.43
N ASN A 147 -11.76 6.06 11.37
CA ASN A 147 -10.86 5.84 10.22
C ASN A 147 -11.37 4.76 9.26
N ARG A 148 -12.55 4.18 9.52
CA ARG A 148 -13.17 3.17 8.65
C ARG A 148 -14.00 3.75 7.52
N GLY A 149 -14.19 5.07 7.49
CA GLY A 149 -14.85 5.76 6.38
C GLY A 149 -14.08 5.53 5.06
N GLY A 150 -14.80 5.16 3.99
CA GLY A 150 -14.20 4.87 2.69
C GLY A 150 -13.57 3.49 2.55
N ILE A 151 -13.79 2.57 3.52
CA ILE A 151 -13.41 1.16 3.37
C ILE A 151 -14.53 0.42 2.66
N GLN A 152 -14.20 -0.26 1.55
CA GLN A 152 -15.14 -1.04 0.76
C GLN A 152 -14.70 -2.49 0.67
N SER A 153 -15.61 -3.42 0.95
CA SER A 153 -15.37 -4.84 0.71
C SER A 153 -15.34 -5.12 -0.79
N LEU A 154 -14.33 -5.85 -1.26
CA LEU A 154 -14.18 -6.21 -2.66
C LEU A 154 -14.51 -7.67 -2.92
N TYR A 155 -13.71 -8.58 -2.38
CA TYR A 155 -13.82 -10.03 -2.61
C TYR A 155 -13.03 -10.81 -1.56
N GLU A 156 -13.21 -12.13 -1.60
CA GLU A 156 -12.34 -13.07 -0.90
C GLU A 156 -11.34 -13.68 -1.89
N THR A 157 -10.12 -13.92 -1.44
CA THR A 157 -9.08 -14.57 -2.23
C THR A 157 -8.37 -15.64 -1.42
N ILE A 158 -7.82 -16.64 -2.12
CA ILE A 158 -6.98 -17.66 -1.52
C ILE A 158 -5.52 -17.26 -1.69
N VAL A 159 -4.80 -17.19 -0.59
CA VAL A 159 -3.35 -17.00 -0.59
C VAL A 159 -2.68 -18.34 -0.36
N LYS A 160 -1.71 -18.69 -1.20
CA LYS A 160 -0.97 -19.94 -1.11
C LYS A 160 -0.36 -20.09 0.29
N GLY A 161 -0.62 -21.23 0.93
CA GLY A 161 -0.13 -21.50 2.28
C GLY A 161 -1.10 -21.14 3.41
N LYS A 162 -2.26 -20.54 3.10
CA LYS A 162 -3.33 -20.28 4.07
C LYS A 162 -4.41 -21.35 4.02
N SER A 163 -4.97 -21.67 5.19
CA SER A 163 -6.04 -22.66 5.35
C SER A 163 -7.45 -22.16 5.02
N GLY A 164 -7.59 -20.90 4.57
CA GLY A 164 -8.89 -20.32 4.24
C GLY A 164 -8.77 -19.06 3.38
N PRO A 165 -9.91 -18.57 2.87
CA PRO A 165 -9.95 -17.33 2.12
C PRO A 165 -9.59 -16.12 3.00
N ILE A 166 -9.06 -15.09 2.37
CA ILE A 166 -8.75 -13.80 2.99
C ILE A 166 -9.70 -12.76 2.39
N SER A 167 -10.42 -12.05 3.25
CA SER A 167 -11.28 -10.94 2.84
C SER A 167 -10.43 -9.73 2.50
N VAL A 168 -10.62 -9.22 1.29
CA VAL A 168 -9.90 -8.07 0.73
C VAL A 168 -10.83 -6.88 0.63
N TYR A 169 -10.33 -5.75 1.09
CA TYR A 169 -11.02 -4.47 1.08
C TYR A 169 -10.18 -3.44 0.33
N GLU A 170 -10.83 -2.43 -0.20
CA GLU A 170 -10.19 -1.24 -0.75
C GLU A 170 -10.35 -0.07 0.22
N CYS A 171 -9.26 0.62 0.47
CA CYS A 171 -9.27 1.88 1.19
C CYS A 171 -9.30 3.03 0.19
N ILE A 172 -10.44 3.72 0.08
CA ILE A 172 -10.60 4.88 -0.78
C ILE A 172 -9.86 6.08 -0.17
N TRP A 173 -9.05 6.72 -0.98
CA TRP A 173 -8.20 7.83 -0.55
C TRP A 173 -8.45 9.14 -1.31
N GLU A 174 -9.20 9.11 -2.40
CA GLU A 174 -9.57 10.28 -3.19
C GLU A 174 -10.78 10.98 -2.56
N GLU A 175 -10.67 12.27 -2.30
CA GLU A 175 -11.74 13.03 -1.62
C GLU A 175 -13.04 13.09 -2.42
N GLU A 176 -12.96 13.16 -3.75
CA GLU A 176 -14.15 13.15 -4.62
C GLU A 176 -14.89 11.80 -4.53
N ALA A 177 -14.15 10.69 -4.50
CA ALA A 177 -14.74 9.37 -4.36
C ALA A 177 -15.36 9.15 -2.97
N LEU A 178 -14.73 9.66 -1.91
CA LEU A 178 -15.28 9.62 -0.55
C LEU A 178 -16.60 10.38 -0.45
N THR A 179 -16.71 11.56 -1.08
CA THR A 179 -17.94 12.36 -1.09
C THR A 179 -19.09 11.65 -1.80
N ILE A 180 -18.81 10.86 -2.84
CA ILE A 180 -19.82 10.06 -3.55
C ILE A 180 -20.32 8.91 -2.67
N ILE A 181 -19.42 8.23 -1.95
CA ILE A 181 -19.77 7.13 -1.05
C ILE A 181 -20.63 7.62 0.11
N GLU A 182 -20.26 8.72 0.76
CA GLU A 182 -21.02 9.30 1.87
C GLU A 182 -22.41 9.76 1.47
N LYS A 183 -22.60 10.18 0.23
CA LYS A 183 -23.90 10.60 -0.34
C LYS A 183 -24.69 9.44 -0.94
N SER A 184 -24.17 8.24 -0.96
CA SER A 184 -24.88 7.07 -1.49
C SER A 184 -25.99 6.64 -0.52
N PRO A 185 -27.21 6.34 -1.01
CA PRO A 185 -28.32 5.90 -0.16
C PRO A 185 -28.07 4.56 0.55
N LEU A 186 -27.03 3.81 0.17
CA LEU A 186 -26.61 2.59 0.84
C LEU A 186 -25.89 2.85 2.19
N SER A 187 -25.36 4.05 2.42
CA SER A 187 -24.72 4.42 3.70
C SER A 187 -25.75 4.71 4.80
N ALA A 188 -27.02 4.82 4.48
CA ALA A 188 -28.12 5.10 5.43
C ALA A 188 -28.74 3.82 6.03
N LEU A 189 -28.21 2.62 5.71
CA LEU A 189 -28.75 1.32 6.14
C LEU A 189 -27.85 0.58 7.15
N THR A 190 -26.87 1.27 7.74
CA THR A 190 -26.04 0.73 8.84
C THR A 190 -26.27 1.47 10.14
#